data_b0deaa79c0f80ce15d6c1e4a39bfc96a
#
_entry.id   b0deaa79c0f80ce15d6c1e4a39bfc96a
#
_cell.length_a   1.000
_cell.length_b   1.000
_cell.length_c   1.000
_cell.angle_alpha   90.00
_cell.angle_beta   90.00
_cell.angle_gamma   90.00
#
_symmetry.space_group_name_H-M   'P 1'
#
loop_
_entity.id
_entity.type
_entity.pdbx_description
1 polymer ?
#
loop_
_entity_poly.entity_id
_entity_poly.type
_entity_poly.pdbx_seq_one_letter_code
_entity_poly.pdbx_strand_id
1 'polypeptide(L)'
;MRHFVIPDVQAKPGQDFTFLRKIGEYLVEKKPEKIICLGDFADMPSLSSYDVGKKAFEGRRYTKDIEASHNAMTALMSPLWEHNARAKKNKEKQYRPELHLTLGNHEQRIERAINSDAKLEGLISYADLSYELYGWTVYPFLDVVVIDGIAYSHYFVSGLMGRPATSANAQLNKT
;
A
#
# COMPACT_ATOMS: atom_id res chain seq x y z
N MET A 1 -6.41 21.54 4.09
CA MET A 1 -6.29 20.56 3.00
C MET A 1 -7.11 19.31 3.35
N ARG A 2 -7.64 18.60 2.35
CA ARG A 2 -8.42 17.38 2.59
C ARG A 2 -7.55 16.17 2.29
N HIS A 3 -7.41 15.28 3.27
CA HIS A 3 -6.74 14.01 3.14
C HIS A 3 -7.76 12.90 2.98
N PHE A 4 -7.46 11.93 2.14
CA PHE A 4 -8.20 10.68 2.04
C PHE A 4 -7.26 9.53 2.42
N VAL A 5 -7.65 8.74 3.41
CA VAL A 5 -6.82 7.66 3.93
C VAL A 5 -7.40 6.31 3.49
N ILE A 6 -6.55 5.47 2.91
CA ILE A 6 -6.85 4.10 2.52
C ILE A 6 -6.13 3.18 3.50
N PRO A 7 -6.86 2.45 4.36
CA PRO A 7 -6.25 1.45 5.24
C PRO A 7 -5.95 0.14 4.48
N ASP A 8 -5.52 -0.86 5.19
CA ASP A 8 -5.15 -2.21 4.76
C ASP A 8 -6.05 -2.79 3.66
N VAL A 9 -5.58 -2.80 2.43
CA VAL A 9 -6.28 -3.37 1.27
C VAL A 9 -6.11 -4.89 1.23
N GLN A 10 -4.90 -5.36 1.56
CA GLN A 10 -4.49 -6.77 1.57
C GLN A 10 -4.83 -7.50 0.27
N ALA A 11 -4.42 -6.90 -0.85
CA ALA A 11 -4.63 -7.46 -2.18
C ALA A 11 -3.94 -8.82 -2.33
N LYS A 12 -4.70 -9.84 -2.74
CA LYS A 12 -4.24 -11.21 -2.90
C LYS A 12 -4.86 -11.90 -4.10
N PRO A 13 -4.25 -12.98 -4.61
CA PRO A 13 -4.77 -13.71 -5.76
C PRO A 13 -6.20 -14.17 -5.56
N GLY A 14 -7.02 -14.06 -6.62
CA GLY A 14 -8.42 -14.47 -6.62
C GLY A 14 -9.40 -13.49 -5.98
N GLN A 15 -8.95 -12.35 -5.51
CA GLN A 15 -9.81 -11.31 -4.95
C GLN A 15 -10.43 -10.43 -6.06
N ASP A 16 -11.70 -10.02 -5.87
CA ASP A 16 -12.35 -9.01 -6.69
C ASP A 16 -11.97 -7.60 -6.20
N PHE A 17 -11.44 -6.78 -7.10
CA PHE A 17 -11.00 -5.42 -6.82
C PHE A 17 -12.00 -4.33 -7.25
N THR A 18 -13.26 -4.70 -7.52
CA THR A 18 -14.32 -3.75 -7.89
C THR A 18 -14.50 -2.66 -6.82
N PHE A 19 -14.31 -2.99 -5.54
CA PHE A 19 -14.39 -2.01 -4.46
C PHE A 19 -13.29 -0.93 -4.56
N LEU A 20 -12.08 -1.27 -5.01
CA LEU A 20 -11.00 -0.30 -5.22
C LEU A 20 -11.31 0.64 -6.38
N ARG A 21 -11.91 0.13 -7.46
CA ARG A 21 -12.39 0.99 -8.54
C ARG A 21 -13.44 2.00 -8.03
N LYS A 22 -14.37 1.57 -7.17
CA LYS A 22 -15.34 2.47 -6.54
C LYS A 22 -14.68 3.52 -5.65
N ILE A 23 -13.61 3.14 -4.91
CA ILE A 23 -12.81 4.11 -4.16
C ILE A 23 -12.17 5.12 -5.12
N GLY A 24 -11.57 4.67 -6.22
CA GLY A 24 -11.00 5.55 -7.25
C GLY A 24 -12.03 6.52 -7.87
N GLU A 25 -13.24 6.06 -8.13
CA GLU A 25 -14.36 6.90 -8.60
C GLU A 25 -14.74 7.96 -7.55
N TYR A 26 -14.78 7.57 -6.27
CA TYR A 26 -15.03 8.49 -5.17
C TYR A 26 -13.93 9.53 -5.00
N LEU A 27 -12.66 9.14 -5.18
CA LEU A 27 -11.52 10.08 -5.18
C LEU A 27 -11.66 11.14 -6.28
N VAL A 28 -12.09 10.74 -7.47
CA VAL A 28 -12.35 11.66 -8.59
C VAL A 28 -13.53 12.59 -8.30
N GLU A 29 -14.57 12.11 -7.62
CA GLU A 29 -15.73 12.92 -7.21
C GLU A 29 -15.35 13.95 -6.14
N LYS A 30 -14.68 13.51 -5.06
CA LYS A 30 -14.38 14.35 -3.89
C LYS A 30 -13.12 15.20 -4.04
N LYS A 31 -12.21 14.80 -4.91
CA LYS A 31 -10.93 15.49 -5.21
C LYS A 31 -10.17 15.92 -3.95
N PRO A 32 -9.80 14.97 -3.04
CA PRO A 32 -8.89 15.30 -1.94
C PRO A 32 -7.55 15.76 -2.51
N GLU A 33 -6.88 16.66 -1.81
CA GLU A 33 -5.57 17.15 -2.22
C GLU A 33 -4.48 16.08 -2.03
N LYS A 34 -4.65 15.22 -1.01
CA LYS A 34 -3.70 14.16 -0.67
C LYS A 34 -4.41 12.84 -0.44
N ILE A 35 -3.81 11.77 -0.94
CA ILE A 35 -4.28 10.40 -0.77
C ILE A 35 -3.17 9.64 -0.05
N ILE A 36 -3.49 9.04 1.09
CA ILE A 36 -2.55 8.33 1.94
C ILE A 36 -2.96 6.86 2.05
N CYS A 37 -2.11 5.94 1.60
CA CYS A 37 -2.26 4.51 1.85
C CYS A 37 -1.39 4.11 3.05
N LEU A 38 -2.00 3.50 4.08
CA LEU A 38 -1.31 3.18 5.34
C LEU A 38 -0.60 1.81 5.33
N GLY A 39 -0.24 1.29 4.16
CA GLY A 39 0.44 0.00 4.05
C GLY A 39 -0.50 -1.19 4.01
N ASP A 40 0.07 -2.38 4.01
CA ASP A 40 -0.64 -3.63 3.80
C ASP A 40 -1.57 -3.56 2.56
N PHE A 41 -1.09 -2.86 1.52
CA PHE A 41 -1.80 -2.81 0.25
C PHE A 41 -1.75 -4.18 -0.44
N ALA A 42 -0.56 -4.82 -0.47
CA ALA A 42 -0.37 -6.19 -0.92
C ALA A 42 -0.36 -7.15 0.26
N ASP A 43 -1.10 -8.26 0.20
CA ASP A 43 -1.13 -9.28 1.27
C ASP A 43 0.13 -10.15 1.28
N MET A 44 0.76 -10.43 0.12
CA MET A 44 1.95 -11.28 0.00
C MET A 44 1.81 -12.66 0.67
N PRO A 45 0.74 -13.42 0.43
CA PRO A 45 0.48 -14.68 1.12
C PRO A 45 1.51 -15.78 0.83
N SER A 46 2.20 -15.75 -0.31
CA SER A 46 3.26 -16.72 -0.63
C SER A 46 4.49 -16.60 0.26
N LEU A 47 4.68 -15.45 0.91
CA LEU A 47 5.78 -15.17 1.83
C LEU A 47 5.36 -15.25 3.31
N SER A 48 4.14 -15.71 3.60
CA SER A 48 3.65 -15.86 4.97
C SER A 48 4.35 -17.01 5.70
N SER A 49 5.10 -16.70 6.74
CA SER A 49 5.72 -17.71 7.61
C SER A 49 4.71 -18.46 8.48
N TYR A 50 3.54 -17.87 8.74
CA TYR A 50 2.51 -18.47 9.58
C TYR A 50 1.76 -19.64 8.92
N ASP A 51 1.80 -19.73 7.59
CA ASP A 51 1.04 -20.71 6.81
C ASP A 51 1.89 -21.84 6.26
N VAL A 52 3.21 -21.77 6.45
CA VAL A 52 4.15 -22.82 6.01
C VAL A 52 3.71 -24.18 6.60
N GLY A 53 3.61 -25.20 5.73
CA GLY A 53 3.18 -26.53 6.11
C GLY A 53 1.65 -26.72 6.23
N LYS A 54 0.84 -25.67 6.10
CA LYS A 54 -0.62 -25.79 6.07
C LYS A 54 -1.11 -26.07 4.64
N LYS A 55 -2.21 -26.82 4.50
CA LYS A 55 -2.86 -27.07 3.20
C LYS A 55 -3.15 -25.78 2.41
N ALA A 56 -3.53 -24.70 3.10
CA ALA A 56 -3.82 -23.41 2.50
C ALA A 56 -2.59 -22.73 1.88
N PHE A 57 -1.37 -23.20 2.14
CA PHE A 57 -0.15 -22.68 1.53
C PHE A 57 0.11 -23.25 0.13
N GLU A 58 -0.51 -24.40 -0.20
CA GLU A 58 -0.31 -25.06 -1.48
C GLU A 58 -0.72 -24.16 -2.64
N GLY A 59 0.12 -24.13 -3.69
CA GLY A 59 -0.14 -23.35 -4.90
C GLY A 59 0.12 -21.86 -4.82
N ARG A 60 0.50 -21.30 -3.65
CA ARG A 60 0.89 -19.87 -3.55
C ARG A 60 2.17 -19.61 -4.32
N ARG A 61 2.23 -18.48 -5.00
CA ARG A 61 3.37 -18.07 -5.83
C ARG A 61 3.59 -16.56 -5.68
N TYR A 62 4.85 -16.17 -5.49
CA TYR A 62 5.25 -14.76 -5.39
C TYR A 62 4.76 -13.94 -6.59
N THR A 63 4.96 -14.43 -7.80
CA THR A 63 4.51 -13.74 -9.03
C THR A 63 3.00 -13.50 -9.06
N LYS A 64 2.20 -14.38 -8.45
CA LYS A 64 0.75 -14.19 -8.34
C LYS A 64 0.36 -13.15 -7.31
N ASP A 65 1.14 -13.01 -6.23
CA ASP A 65 0.95 -11.95 -5.25
C ASP A 65 1.26 -10.58 -5.88
N ILE A 66 2.36 -10.49 -6.62
CA ILE A 66 2.72 -9.27 -7.36
C ILE A 66 1.65 -8.91 -8.41
N GLU A 67 1.19 -9.88 -9.19
CA GLU A 67 0.09 -9.69 -10.16
C GLU A 67 -1.19 -9.16 -9.48
N ALA A 68 -1.55 -9.72 -8.33
CA ALA A 68 -2.71 -9.27 -7.56
C ALA A 68 -2.55 -7.84 -7.06
N SER A 69 -1.36 -7.48 -6.55
CA SER A 69 -1.04 -6.11 -6.14
C SER A 69 -1.17 -5.11 -7.31
N HIS A 70 -0.62 -5.44 -8.47
CA HIS A 70 -0.73 -4.60 -9.68
C HIS A 70 -2.18 -4.46 -10.16
N ASN A 71 -2.96 -5.53 -10.15
CA ASN A 71 -4.37 -5.50 -10.53
C ASN A 71 -5.19 -4.62 -9.57
N ALA A 72 -4.93 -4.72 -8.28
CA ALA A 72 -5.55 -3.91 -7.25
C ALA A 72 -5.20 -2.42 -7.43
N MET A 73 -3.91 -2.10 -7.62
CA MET A 73 -3.45 -0.73 -7.83
C MET A 73 -4.03 -0.15 -9.12
N THR A 74 -4.08 -0.93 -10.20
CA THR A 74 -4.70 -0.53 -11.47
C THR A 74 -6.20 -0.25 -11.28
N ALA A 75 -6.92 -1.10 -10.53
CA ALA A 75 -8.33 -0.88 -10.24
C ALA A 75 -8.57 0.43 -9.48
N LEU A 76 -7.71 0.74 -8.50
CA LEU A 76 -7.77 1.99 -7.72
C LEU A 76 -7.48 3.22 -8.60
N MET A 77 -6.45 3.16 -9.45
CA MET A 77 -5.94 4.32 -10.17
C MET A 77 -6.64 4.57 -11.52
N SER A 78 -7.26 3.57 -12.12
CA SER A 78 -7.90 3.71 -13.44
C SER A 78 -8.96 4.80 -13.52
N PRO A 79 -9.86 5.05 -12.54
CA PRO A 79 -10.80 6.16 -12.62
C PRO A 79 -10.12 7.54 -12.67
N LEU A 80 -8.99 7.70 -11.98
CA LEU A 80 -8.21 8.94 -12.00
C LEU A 80 -7.57 9.15 -13.38
N TRP A 81 -7.01 8.10 -13.99
CA TRP A 81 -6.44 8.19 -15.33
C TRP A 81 -7.50 8.47 -16.39
N GLU A 82 -8.65 7.79 -16.32
CA GLU A 82 -9.80 8.01 -17.22
C GLU A 82 -10.32 9.46 -17.11
N HIS A 83 -10.45 9.98 -15.88
CA HIS A 83 -10.84 11.37 -15.64
C HIS A 83 -9.83 12.34 -16.26
N ASN A 84 -8.54 12.14 -16.02
CA ASN A 84 -7.48 13.02 -16.52
C ASN A 84 -7.33 12.96 -18.05
N ALA A 85 -7.55 11.79 -18.65
CA ALA A 85 -7.57 11.66 -20.10
C ALA A 85 -8.72 12.47 -20.74
N ARG A 86 -9.92 12.42 -20.13
CA ARG A 86 -11.08 13.24 -20.56
C ARG A 86 -10.81 14.73 -20.37
N ALA A 87 -10.32 15.12 -19.19
CA ALA A 87 -9.99 16.52 -18.89
C ALA A 87 -8.95 17.08 -19.89
N LYS A 88 -7.90 16.30 -20.21
CA LYS A 88 -6.90 16.67 -21.21
C LYS A 88 -7.52 16.88 -22.60
N LYS A 89 -8.40 15.95 -23.03
CA LYS A 89 -9.11 16.06 -24.32
C LYS A 89 -9.97 17.32 -24.39
N ASN A 90 -10.64 17.67 -23.28
CA ASN A 90 -11.54 18.82 -23.19
C ASN A 90 -10.79 20.13 -22.85
N LYS A 91 -9.45 20.12 -22.70
CA LYS A 91 -8.65 21.27 -22.25
C LYS A 91 -9.05 21.79 -20.86
N GLU A 92 -9.54 20.89 -20.00
CA GLU A 92 -9.90 21.14 -18.61
C GLU A 92 -8.73 20.87 -17.67
N LYS A 93 -8.82 21.40 -16.44
CA LYS A 93 -7.82 21.13 -15.40
C LYS A 93 -7.85 19.67 -14.96
N GLN A 94 -6.71 18.99 -15.08
CA GLN A 94 -6.54 17.63 -14.58
C GLN A 94 -6.51 17.63 -13.04
N TYR A 95 -6.99 16.54 -12.46
CA TYR A 95 -6.89 16.27 -11.03
C TYR A 95 -5.61 15.49 -10.74
N ARG A 96 -4.70 16.09 -9.98
CA ARG A 96 -3.38 15.53 -9.64
C ARG A 96 -3.16 15.63 -8.13
N PRO A 97 -3.72 14.71 -7.34
CA PRO A 97 -3.45 14.65 -5.91
C PRO A 97 -2.01 14.22 -5.64
N GLU A 98 -1.49 14.58 -4.48
CA GLU A 98 -0.28 13.94 -3.95
C GLU A 98 -0.64 12.56 -3.42
N LEU A 99 0.18 11.56 -3.77
CA LEU A 99 -0.04 10.15 -3.43
C LEU A 99 1.07 9.68 -2.50
N HIS A 100 0.73 9.25 -1.29
CA HIS A 100 1.65 8.81 -0.26
C HIS A 100 1.30 7.38 0.18
N LEU A 101 2.28 6.48 0.22
CA LEU A 101 2.08 5.09 0.63
C LEU A 101 3.18 4.70 1.62
N THR A 102 2.80 4.35 2.85
CA THR A 102 3.72 3.70 3.78
C THR A 102 3.70 2.20 3.52
N LEU A 103 4.85 1.53 3.55
CA LEU A 103 4.86 0.08 3.49
C LEU A 103 4.30 -0.50 4.80
N GLY A 104 3.59 -1.62 4.71
CA GLY A 104 3.07 -2.35 5.84
C GLY A 104 3.87 -3.60 6.18
N ASN A 105 3.42 -4.32 7.20
CA ASN A 105 4.09 -5.56 7.62
C ASN A 105 3.88 -6.72 6.64
N HIS A 106 2.92 -6.63 5.74
CA HIS A 106 2.71 -7.61 4.68
C HIS A 106 3.70 -7.38 3.53
N GLU A 107 3.93 -6.16 3.09
CA GLU A 107 5.01 -5.87 2.14
C GLU A 107 6.38 -6.21 2.74
N GLN A 108 6.59 -5.99 4.04
CA GLN A 108 7.85 -6.34 4.71
C GLN A 108 8.14 -7.85 4.69
N ARG A 109 7.17 -8.71 4.34
CA ARG A 109 7.45 -10.14 4.11
C ARG A 109 8.49 -10.36 3.03
N ILE A 110 8.62 -9.47 2.05
CA ILE A 110 9.65 -9.53 1.01
C ILE A 110 11.04 -9.46 1.65
N GLU A 111 11.30 -8.42 2.44
CA GLU A 111 12.60 -8.26 3.12
C GLU A 111 12.87 -9.38 4.13
N ARG A 112 11.84 -9.79 4.88
CA ARG A 112 11.98 -10.93 5.81
C ARG A 112 12.32 -12.23 5.09
N ALA A 113 11.78 -12.48 3.90
CA ALA A 113 12.11 -13.65 3.11
C ALA A 113 13.57 -13.61 2.65
N ILE A 114 14.06 -12.46 2.14
CA ILE A 114 15.45 -12.26 1.75
C ILE A 114 16.38 -12.49 2.95
N ASN A 115 16.07 -11.90 4.10
CA ASN A 115 16.87 -12.07 5.32
C ASN A 115 16.88 -13.52 5.84
N SER A 116 15.85 -14.32 5.50
CA SER A 116 15.75 -15.73 5.88
C SER A 116 16.45 -16.67 4.90
N ASP A 117 16.54 -16.28 3.62
CA ASP A 117 17.22 -17.05 2.57
C ASP A 117 17.95 -16.09 1.62
N ALA A 118 19.26 -15.97 1.80
CA ALA A 118 20.12 -15.10 1.00
C ALA A 118 20.10 -15.41 -0.51
N LYS A 119 19.61 -16.57 -0.94
CA LYS A 119 19.44 -16.90 -2.37
C LYS A 119 18.37 -16.04 -3.04
N LEU A 120 17.47 -15.41 -2.27
CA LEU A 120 16.43 -14.53 -2.77
C LEU A 120 16.95 -13.10 -3.04
N GLU A 121 18.15 -12.76 -2.56
CA GLU A 121 18.77 -11.46 -2.83
C GLU A 121 18.91 -11.21 -4.33
N GLY A 122 18.38 -10.09 -4.81
CA GLY A 122 18.35 -9.76 -6.23
C GLY A 122 17.32 -10.50 -7.08
N LEU A 123 16.55 -11.45 -6.50
CA LEU A 123 15.46 -12.15 -7.19
C LEU A 123 14.08 -11.58 -6.88
N ILE A 124 13.89 -11.06 -5.68
CA ILE A 124 12.66 -10.41 -5.23
C ILE A 124 12.99 -9.09 -4.54
N SER A 125 12.09 -8.11 -4.65
CA SER A 125 12.32 -6.80 -4.03
C SER A 125 11.01 -6.01 -3.87
N TYR A 126 11.04 -4.91 -3.09
CA TYR A 126 9.93 -3.96 -3.05
C TYR A 126 9.65 -3.31 -4.41
N ALA A 127 10.68 -3.19 -5.27
CA ALA A 127 10.51 -2.64 -6.61
C ALA A 127 9.54 -3.45 -7.48
N ASP A 128 9.35 -4.75 -7.20
CA ASP A 128 8.41 -5.60 -7.92
C ASP A 128 6.96 -5.15 -7.71
N LEU A 129 6.65 -4.48 -6.59
CA LEU A 129 5.33 -3.89 -6.33
C LEU A 129 5.04 -2.67 -7.20
N SER A 130 6.09 -2.00 -7.72
CA SER A 130 6.04 -0.90 -8.70
C SER A 130 5.14 0.28 -8.31
N TYR A 131 4.94 0.54 -7.02
CA TYR A 131 4.04 1.60 -6.53
C TYR A 131 4.42 2.98 -7.07
N GLU A 132 5.72 3.26 -7.22
CA GLU A 132 6.22 4.53 -7.75
C GLU A 132 5.82 4.73 -9.22
N LEU A 133 5.68 3.67 -10.01
CA LEU A 133 5.22 3.76 -11.41
C LEU A 133 3.75 4.20 -11.52
N TYR A 134 2.98 3.99 -10.45
CA TYR A 134 1.60 4.50 -10.33
C TYR A 134 1.55 5.94 -9.80
N GLY A 135 2.70 6.52 -9.46
CA GLY A 135 2.83 7.90 -8.97
C GLY A 135 2.85 8.04 -7.45
N TRP A 136 2.96 6.94 -6.71
CA TRP A 136 3.04 6.98 -5.24
C TRP A 136 4.43 7.35 -4.76
N THR A 137 4.51 8.22 -3.76
CA THR A 137 5.70 8.37 -2.92
C THR A 137 5.65 7.29 -1.85
N VAL A 138 6.63 6.38 -1.89
CA VAL A 138 6.66 5.21 -0.99
C VAL A 138 7.59 5.49 0.19
N TYR A 139 7.11 5.16 1.39
CA TYR A 139 7.86 5.31 2.64
C TYR A 139 8.13 3.93 3.25
N PRO A 140 9.32 3.69 3.81
CA PRO A 140 9.66 2.44 4.44
C PRO A 140 8.69 2.04 5.56
N PHE A 141 8.66 0.73 5.85
CA PHE A 141 7.84 0.21 6.94
C PHE A 141 8.24 0.83 8.28
N LEU A 142 7.27 1.29 9.07
CA LEU A 142 7.40 1.99 10.35
C LEU A 142 7.96 3.41 10.28
N ASP A 143 8.34 3.91 9.13
CA ASP A 143 8.66 5.33 9.02
C ASP A 143 7.43 6.18 9.35
N VAL A 144 7.67 7.24 10.13
CA VAL A 144 6.65 8.24 10.43
C VAL A 144 6.83 9.40 9.47
N VAL A 145 5.84 9.61 8.61
CA VAL A 145 5.81 10.75 7.68
C VAL A 145 4.82 11.79 8.15
N VAL A 146 5.23 13.05 8.18
CA VAL A 146 4.36 14.17 8.55
C VAL A 146 3.90 14.88 7.27
N ILE A 147 2.59 14.90 7.06
CA ILE A 147 1.94 15.52 5.89
C ILE A 147 0.95 16.55 6.42
N ASP A 148 1.14 17.83 6.12
CA ASP A 148 0.31 18.95 6.60
C ASP A 148 0.11 18.95 8.13
N GLY A 149 1.15 18.58 8.88
CA GLY A 149 1.11 18.53 10.35
C GLY A 149 0.44 17.29 10.94
N ILE A 150 0.03 16.33 10.11
CA ILE A 150 -0.53 15.05 10.53
C ILE A 150 0.52 13.96 10.31
N ALA A 151 0.82 13.18 11.36
CA ALA A 151 1.75 12.06 11.29
C ALA A 151 1.05 10.79 10.80
N TYR A 152 1.66 10.14 9.82
CA TYR A 152 1.19 8.88 9.25
C TYR A 152 2.26 7.81 9.35
N SER A 153 1.88 6.61 9.68
CA SER A 153 2.68 5.38 9.65
C SER A 153 1.73 4.20 9.55
N HIS A 154 2.19 3.06 9.09
CA HIS A 154 1.37 1.84 9.10
C HIS A 154 0.86 1.55 10.52
N TYR A 155 1.76 1.59 11.52
CA TYR A 155 1.40 1.73 12.93
C TYR A 155 2.55 2.42 13.69
N PHE A 156 2.20 3.08 14.79
CA PHE A 156 3.19 3.68 15.67
C PHE A 156 3.72 2.64 16.66
N VAL A 157 5.03 2.60 16.83
CA VAL A 157 5.68 1.67 17.76
C VAL A 157 5.85 2.28 19.15
N SER A 158 5.79 1.46 20.18
CA SER A 158 6.02 1.86 21.57
C SER A 158 7.02 0.95 22.27
N GLY A 159 7.82 1.54 23.18
CA GLY A 159 8.82 0.84 23.98
C GLY A 159 10.01 0.30 23.17
N LEU A 160 10.96 -0.30 23.88
CA LEU A 160 12.21 -0.84 23.30
C LEU A 160 11.97 -2.04 22.36
N MET A 161 10.85 -2.75 22.55
CA MET A 161 10.52 -3.94 21.76
C MET A 161 9.82 -3.62 20.43
N GLY A 162 9.61 -2.34 20.09
CA GLY A 162 8.98 -1.95 18.82
C GLY A 162 7.56 -2.47 18.62
N ARG A 163 6.80 -2.71 19.70
CA ARG A 163 5.40 -3.18 19.60
C ARG A 163 4.48 -2.05 19.18
N PRO A 164 3.36 -2.36 18.47
CA PRO A 164 2.38 -1.36 18.12
C PRO A 164 1.88 -0.60 19.36
N ALA A 165 1.77 0.72 19.25
CA ALA A 165 1.21 1.57 20.29
C ALA A 165 -0.31 1.36 20.37
N THR A 166 -0.79 0.86 21.52
CA THR A 166 -2.20 0.47 21.70
C THR A 166 -3.05 1.54 22.38
N SER A 167 -2.45 2.64 22.84
CA SER A 167 -3.17 3.74 23.48
C SER A 167 -2.90 5.07 22.80
N ALA A 168 -3.87 5.99 22.86
CA ALA A 168 -3.72 7.35 22.32
C ALA A 168 -2.51 8.07 22.93
N ASN A 169 -2.26 7.93 24.24
CA ASN A 169 -1.10 8.53 24.89
C ASN A 169 0.24 7.97 24.38
N ALA A 170 0.30 6.66 24.10
CA ALA A 170 1.50 6.04 23.55
C ALA A 170 1.75 6.51 22.09
N GLN A 171 0.72 6.83 21.34
CA GLN A 171 0.81 7.38 20.00
C GLN A 171 1.25 8.85 20.01
N LEU A 172 0.63 9.68 20.84
CA LEU A 172 0.96 11.11 20.97
C LEU A 172 2.42 11.40 21.37
N ASN A 173 3.06 10.50 22.12
CA ASN A 173 4.45 10.65 22.52
C ASN A 173 5.45 10.25 21.42
N LYS A 174 5.00 9.92 20.20
CA LYS A 174 5.83 9.47 19.07
C LYS A 174 5.75 10.40 17.85
N THR A 175 4.89 11.38 17.90
CA THR A 175 4.74 12.46 16.91
C THR A 175 5.38 13.73 17.42
#